data_7d927630406af0c9cc5a50361f58e3bf
#
_entry.id   7d927630406af0c9cc5a50361f58e3bf
#
_cell.length_a   1.000
_cell.length_b   1.000
_cell.length_c   1.000
_cell.angle_alpha   90.00
_cell.angle_beta   90.00
_cell.angle_gamma   90.00
#
_symmetry.space_group_name_H-M   'P 1'
#
loop_
_entity.id
_entity.type
_entity.pdbx_description
1 polymer ?
#
loop_
_entity_poly.entity_id
_entity_poly.type
_entity_poly.pdbx_seq_one_letter_code
_entity_poly.pdbx_strand_id
1 'polypeptide(L)'
;SKEDAHDYRYFPDPDLLPLELDENFINDIKKNIPELPDDKKKRFIEKFKLSPYEANILVSDIDTSKYFEEVSKNSDVKLATNWITGELFALLNEKNLEITESPISSKNLSKLINLIKKGTISGKIAKTIFELMSDGDKDPEKIVEEKGLKQQSDPKELEKIIDKIISENPKNVELYKSGKDKLFGFFVGQVMKSSGGKANPQLVNEILKKKLN
;
A
#
# COMPACT_ATOMS: atom_id res chain seq x y z
N SER A 1 7.94 -36.55 -47.05
CA SER A 1 7.09 -35.41 -46.75
C SER A 1 7.71 -34.16 -47.33
N LYS A 2 6.94 -33.11 -47.56
CA LYS A 2 7.47 -31.85 -48.11
C LYS A 2 8.45 -31.14 -47.14
N GLU A 3 8.46 -31.56 -45.89
CA GLU A 3 9.37 -31.05 -44.84
C GLU A 3 10.80 -31.58 -45.01
N ASP A 4 10.99 -32.69 -45.69
CA ASP A 4 12.32 -33.30 -45.96
C ASP A 4 12.86 -32.94 -47.36
N ALA A 5 12.17 -32.10 -48.12
CA ALA A 5 12.61 -31.69 -49.43
C ALA A 5 13.71 -30.64 -49.32
N HIS A 6 14.96 -31.04 -49.57
CA HIS A 6 16.12 -30.18 -49.68
C HIS A 6 16.04 -29.13 -50.82
N ASP A 7 14.85 -28.92 -51.40
CA ASP A 7 14.67 -28.13 -52.60
C ASP A 7 14.04 -26.73 -52.33
N TYR A 8 13.84 -26.35 -51.06
CA TYR A 8 13.59 -24.94 -50.72
C TYR A 8 14.90 -24.17 -50.77
N ARG A 9 15.24 -23.66 -51.93
CA ARG A 9 16.35 -22.74 -52.08
C ARG A 9 15.94 -21.38 -51.57
N TYR A 10 16.35 -21.09 -50.31
CA TYR A 10 16.25 -19.75 -49.74
C TYR A 10 17.28 -18.87 -50.43
N PHE A 11 16.89 -18.08 -51.39
CA PHE A 11 17.72 -17.03 -51.97
C PHE A 11 17.03 -15.69 -51.76
N PRO A 12 17.80 -14.60 -51.67
CA PRO A 12 17.23 -13.27 -51.49
C PRO A 12 16.26 -12.95 -52.60
N ASP A 13 15.10 -12.42 -52.23
CA ASP A 13 14.13 -11.91 -53.18
C ASP A 13 14.76 -10.71 -53.89
N PRO A 14 14.79 -10.69 -55.25
CA PRO A 14 15.44 -9.61 -55.99
C PRO A 14 14.77 -8.25 -55.78
N ASP A 15 13.51 -8.22 -55.31
CA ASP A 15 12.77 -6.99 -55.03
C ASP A 15 12.96 -6.49 -53.62
N LEU A 16 13.64 -7.26 -52.75
CA LEU A 16 13.95 -6.86 -51.39
C LEU A 16 15.44 -6.51 -51.20
N LEU A 17 15.70 -5.29 -50.83
CA LEU A 17 17.06 -4.89 -50.45
C LEU A 17 17.54 -5.62 -49.19
N PRO A 18 18.83 -5.99 -49.13
CA PRO A 18 19.38 -6.54 -47.91
C PRO A 18 19.16 -5.61 -46.73
N LEU A 19 18.64 -6.14 -45.61
CA LEU A 19 18.50 -5.40 -44.36
C LEU A 19 19.86 -5.43 -43.64
N GLU A 20 20.58 -4.32 -43.68
CA GLU A 20 21.83 -4.15 -42.96
C GLU A 20 21.52 -3.53 -41.58
N LEU A 21 21.74 -4.32 -40.50
CA LEU A 21 21.63 -3.86 -39.12
C LEU A 21 23.03 -3.61 -38.60
N ASP A 22 23.39 -2.36 -38.43
CA ASP A 22 24.68 -2.02 -37.82
C ASP A 22 24.71 -2.30 -36.30
N GLU A 23 25.91 -2.43 -35.74
CA GLU A 23 26.08 -2.72 -34.34
C GLU A 23 25.54 -1.60 -33.43
N ASN A 24 25.53 -0.35 -33.89
CA ASN A 24 25.02 0.78 -33.14
C ASN A 24 23.51 0.67 -33.00
N PHE A 25 22.82 0.37 -34.08
CA PHE A 25 21.36 0.14 -34.08
C PHE A 25 20.98 -1.02 -33.14
N ILE A 26 21.70 -2.14 -33.21
CA ILE A 26 21.49 -3.29 -32.33
C ILE A 26 21.74 -2.91 -30.86
N ASN A 27 22.82 -2.18 -30.58
CA ASN A 27 23.15 -1.76 -29.24
C ASN A 27 22.16 -0.73 -28.67
N ASP A 28 21.65 0.16 -29.50
CA ASP A 28 20.61 1.12 -29.09
C ASP A 28 19.29 0.42 -28.76
N ILE A 29 18.90 -0.56 -29.54
CA ILE A 29 17.73 -1.40 -29.22
C ILE A 29 17.97 -2.14 -27.89
N LYS A 30 19.12 -2.79 -27.73
CA LYS A 30 19.45 -3.53 -26.49
C LYS A 30 19.41 -2.64 -25.24
N LYS A 31 19.85 -1.39 -25.33
CA LYS A 31 19.80 -0.42 -24.22
C LYS A 31 18.37 0.02 -23.88
N ASN A 32 17.49 0.03 -24.88
CA ASN A 32 16.13 0.51 -24.75
C ASN A 32 15.11 -0.61 -24.54
N ILE A 33 15.52 -1.89 -24.56
CA ILE A 33 14.65 -3.01 -24.23
C ILE A 33 14.21 -2.86 -22.78
N PRO A 34 12.91 -2.78 -22.49
CA PRO A 34 12.42 -2.76 -21.11
C PRO A 34 12.73 -4.09 -20.43
N GLU A 35 12.89 -4.03 -19.11
CA GLU A 35 13.07 -5.22 -18.29
C GLU A 35 11.94 -6.23 -18.54
N LEU A 36 12.30 -7.50 -18.78
CA LEU A 36 11.32 -8.54 -19.02
C LEU A 36 10.49 -8.85 -17.76
N PRO A 37 9.22 -9.26 -17.90
CA PRO A 37 8.36 -9.54 -16.75
C PRO A 37 8.95 -10.55 -15.76
N ASP A 38 9.58 -11.61 -16.24
CA ASP A 38 10.19 -12.64 -15.39
C ASP A 38 11.39 -12.10 -14.59
N ASP A 39 12.23 -11.26 -15.20
CA ASP A 39 13.36 -10.65 -14.52
C ASP A 39 12.88 -9.58 -13.51
N LYS A 40 11.87 -8.80 -13.89
CA LYS A 40 11.21 -7.85 -12.98
C LYS A 40 10.58 -8.57 -11.78
N LYS A 41 9.92 -9.70 -12.00
CA LYS A 41 9.36 -10.53 -10.94
C LYS A 41 10.43 -11.03 -9.96
N LYS A 42 11.54 -11.57 -10.48
CA LYS A 42 12.69 -11.98 -9.66
C LYS A 42 13.22 -10.80 -8.84
N ARG A 43 13.42 -9.67 -9.49
CA ARG A 43 13.89 -8.45 -8.83
C ARG A 43 12.94 -7.97 -7.74
N PHE A 44 11.62 -8.04 -7.94
CA PHE A 44 10.63 -7.68 -6.92
C PHE A 44 10.69 -8.60 -5.72
N ILE A 45 10.84 -9.91 -5.93
CA ILE A 45 11.01 -10.88 -4.83
C ILE A 45 12.33 -10.61 -4.08
N GLU A 46 13.43 -10.44 -4.78
CA GLU A 46 14.75 -10.31 -4.17
C GLU A 46 14.96 -8.95 -3.51
N LYS A 47 14.65 -7.86 -4.21
CA LYS A 47 14.89 -6.49 -3.76
C LYS A 47 13.86 -6.00 -2.76
N PHE A 48 12.58 -6.25 -3.03
CA PHE A 48 11.49 -5.76 -2.20
C PHE A 48 10.99 -6.78 -1.18
N LYS A 49 11.53 -8.01 -1.21
CA LYS A 49 11.15 -9.11 -0.31
C LYS A 49 9.66 -9.46 -0.40
N LEU A 50 9.09 -9.33 -1.59
CA LEU A 50 7.71 -9.70 -1.86
C LEU A 50 7.57 -11.21 -1.98
N SER A 51 6.38 -11.71 -1.66
CA SER A 51 6.03 -13.09 -1.97
C SER A 51 5.92 -13.28 -3.51
N PRO A 52 6.08 -14.50 -4.03
CA PRO A 52 5.90 -14.79 -5.45
C PRO A 52 4.51 -14.38 -5.97
N TYR A 53 3.49 -14.46 -5.14
CA TYR A 53 2.12 -14.05 -5.45
C TYR A 53 1.99 -12.53 -5.60
N GLU A 54 2.48 -11.76 -4.62
CA GLU A 54 2.47 -10.29 -4.66
C GLU A 54 3.27 -9.76 -5.86
N ALA A 55 4.48 -10.32 -6.09
CA ALA A 55 5.29 -9.97 -7.23
C ALA A 55 4.56 -10.24 -8.56
N ASN A 56 3.88 -11.38 -8.69
CA ASN A 56 3.14 -11.73 -9.89
C ASN A 56 2.01 -10.74 -10.20
N ILE A 57 1.26 -10.31 -9.17
CA ILE A 57 0.20 -9.31 -9.33
C ILE A 57 0.78 -7.96 -9.77
N LEU A 58 1.88 -7.52 -9.14
CA LEU A 58 2.46 -6.20 -9.40
C LEU A 58 3.24 -6.10 -10.73
N VAL A 59 3.61 -7.23 -11.35
CA VAL A 59 4.27 -7.26 -12.66
C VAL A 59 3.35 -7.71 -13.79
N SER A 60 2.08 -7.99 -13.51
CA SER A 60 1.10 -8.42 -14.52
C SER A 60 0.92 -7.40 -15.64
N ASP A 61 1.18 -6.14 -15.33
CA ASP A 61 1.11 -5.01 -16.23
C ASP A 61 2.29 -4.05 -16.00
N ILE A 62 2.81 -3.46 -17.09
CA ILE A 62 3.98 -2.56 -17.06
C ILE A 62 3.68 -1.32 -16.23
N ASP A 63 2.51 -0.73 -16.36
CA ASP A 63 2.18 0.53 -15.71
C ASP A 63 1.87 0.33 -14.22
N THR A 64 1.28 -0.80 -13.86
CA THR A 64 1.15 -1.25 -12.47
C THR A 64 2.51 -1.40 -11.80
N SER A 65 3.46 -2.02 -12.49
CA SER A 65 4.81 -2.19 -11.95
C SER A 65 5.54 -0.85 -11.77
N LYS A 66 5.39 0.08 -12.71
CA LYS A 66 5.96 1.44 -12.60
C LYS A 66 5.35 2.21 -11.43
N TYR A 67 4.01 2.18 -11.32
CA TYR A 67 3.30 2.83 -10.22
C TYR A 67 3.77 2.32 -8.86
N PHE A 68 3.87 0.99 -8.70
CA PHE A 68 4.40 0.39 -7.48
C PHE A 68 5.83 0.82 -7.18
N GLU A 69 6.71 0.82 -8.18
CA GLU A 69 8.10 1.24 -8.00
C GLU A 69 8.20 2.71 -7.55
N GLU A 70 7.39 3.60 -8.13
CA GLU A 70 7.35 5.00 -7.72
C GLU A 70 6.87 5.18 -6.28
N VAL A 71 5.80 4.49 -5.88
CA VAL A 71 5.31 4.51 -4.49
C VAL A 71 6.37 3.99 -3.55
N SER A 72 7.01 2.86 -3.89
CA SER A 72 7.99 2.18 -3.05
C SER A 72 9.33 2.90 -2.91
N LYS A 73 9.68 3.83 -3.82
CA LYS A 73 10.90 4.65 -3.70
C LYS A 73 10.90 5.50 -2.43
N ASN A 74 9.76 5.98 -2.01
CA ASN A 74 9.63 6.98 -0.94
C ASN A 74 8.74 6.52 0.22
N SER A 75 8.35 5.24 0.27
CA SER A 75 7.46 4.71 1.29
C SER A 75 7.81 3.27 1.70
N ASP A 76 7.13 2.77 2.71
CA ASP A 76 7.30 1.39 3.16
C ASP A 76 6.75 0.40 2.13
N VAL A 77 7.62 -0.49 1.67
CA VAL A 77 7.30 -1.47 0.60
C VAL A 77 6.12 -2.36 0.96
N LYS A 78 6.06 -2.87 2.18
CA LYS A 78 5.00 -3.79 2.59
C LYS A 78 3.64 -3.08 2.67
N LEU A 79 3.63 -1.87 3.21
CA LEU A 79 2.42 -1.04 3.22
C LEU A 79 2.03 -0.65 1.78
N ALA A 80 3.00 -0.28 0.93
CA ALA A 80 2.73 0.05 -0.47
C ALA A 80 2.07 -1.13 -1.20
N THR A 81 2.62 -2.34 -1.05
CA THR A 81 2.04 -3.56 -1.63
C THR A 81 0.59 -3.74 -1.17
N ASN A 82 0.35 -3.70 0.14
CA ASN A 82 -1.00 -3.91 0.68
C ASN A 82 -2.01 -2.84 0.20
N TRP A 83 -1.60 -1.57 0.14
CA TRP A 83 -2.48 -0.49 -0.29
C TRP A 83 -2.77 -0.53 -1.79
N ILE A 84 -1.80 -0.89 -2.61
CA ILE A 84 -1.99 -1.02 -4.06
C ILE A 84 -2.86 -2.22 -4.38
N THR A 85 -2.51 -3.41 -3.86
CA THR A 85 -3.23 -4.65 -4.19
C THR A 85 -4.61 -4.74 -3.51
N GLY A 86 -4.80 -4.06 -2.39
CA GLY A 86 -6.08 -4.00 -1.67
C GLY A 86 -6.91 -2.79 -2.09
N GLU A 87 -6.63 -1.63 -1.51
CA GLU A 87 -7.50 -0.46 -1.60
C GLU A 87 -7.51 0.18 -2.99
N LEU A 88 -6.32 0.33 -3.62
CA LEU A 88 -6.25 0.98 -4.93
C LEU A 88 -6.89 0.13 -6.02
N PHE A 89 -6.58 -1.17 -6.08
CA PHE A 89 -7.20 -2.04 -7.06
C PHE A 89 -8.71 -2.19 -6.85
N ALA A 90 -9.17 -2.20 -5.60
CA ALA A 90 -10.61 -2.18 -5.31
C ALA A 90 -11.29 -0.92 -5.88
N LEU A 91 -10.67 0.25 -5.67
CA LEU A 91 -11.15 1.52 -6.21
C LEU A 91 -11.17 1.54 -7.75
N LEU A 92 -10.08 1.07 -8.38
CA LEU A 92 -9.98 1.02 -9.84
C LEU A 92 -11.03 0.08 -10.43
N ASN A 93 -11.22 -1.10 -9.85
CA ASN A 93 -12.23 -2.05 -10.27
C ASN A 93 -13.67 -1.49 -10.10
N GLU A 94 -13.94 -0.82 -8.98
CA GLU A 94 -15.25 -0.19 -8.75
C GLU A 94 -15.56 0.89 -9.80
N LYS A 95 -14.55 1.68 -10.17
CA LYS A 95 -14.68 2.76 -11.15
C LYS A 95 -14.46 2.29 -12.60
N ASN A 96 -14.10 1.02 -12.81
CA ASN A 96 -13.74 0.44 -14.10
C ASN A 96 -12.63 1.24 -14.82
N LEU A 97 -11.55 1.55 -14.08
CA LEU A 97 -10.39 2.32 -14.53
C LEU A 97 -9.14 1.45 -14.58
N GLU A 98 -8.25 1.77 -15.50
CA GLU A 98 -6.88 1.25 -15.52
C GLU A 98 -5.97 2.02 -14.54
N ILE A 99 -4.81 1.46 -14.21
CA ILE A 99 -3.86 2.08 -13.26
C ILE A 99 -3.35 3.45 -13.75
N THR A 100 -3.25 3.64 -15.05
CA THR A 100 -2.86 4.89 -15.70
C THR A 100 -3.89 5.99 -15.53
N GLU A 101 -5.15 5.62 -15.30
CA GLU A 101 -6.28 6.51 -15.05
C GLU A 101 -6.56 6.69 -13.56
N SER A 102 -5.67 6.20 -12.72
CA SER A 102 -5.84 6.25 -11.27
C SER A 102 -6.14 7.67 -10.78
N PRO A 103 -7.23 7.87 -10.03
CA PRO A 103 -7.54 9.16 -9.45
C PRO A 103 -6.59 9.55 -8.30
N ILE A 104 -5.68 8.65 -7.91
CA ILE A 104 -4.69 8.88 -6.86
C ILE A 104 -3.30 8.67 -7.46
N SER A 105 -2.48 9.71 -7.44
CA SER A 105 -1.11 9.64 -7.92
C SER A 105 -0.21 8.80 -7.01
N SER A 106 0.83 8.18 -7.58
CA SER A 106 1.87 7.44 -6.84
C SER A 106 2.50 8.30 -5.73
N LYS A 107 2.68 9.59 -5.98
CA LYS A 107 3.21 10.58 -5.03
C LYS A 107 2.30 10.73 -3.81
N ASN A 108 1.00 10.93 -4.03
CA ASN A 108 0.05 11.14 -2.94
C ASN A 108 -0.22 9.85 -2.16
N LEU A 109 -0.26 8.68 -2.83
CA LEU A 109 -0.33 7.40 -2.14
C LEU A 109 0.91 7.17 -1.25
N SER A 110 2.11 7.50 -1.75
CA SER A 110 3.35 7.41 -0.97
C SER A 110 3.32 8.30 0.28
N LYS A 111 2.79 9.53 0.18
CA LYS A 111 2.59 10.41 1.34
C LYS A 111 1.63 9.82 2.36
N LEU A 112 0.49 9.27 1.92
CA LEU A 112 -0.48 8.62 2.79
C LEU A 112 0.16 7.46 3.57
N ILE A 113 0.91 6.60 2.88
CA ILE A 113 1.63 5.47 3.49
C ILE A 113 2.64 5.98 4.54
N ASN A 114 3.34 7.05 4.26
CA ASN A 114 4.29 7.65 5.20
C ASN A 114 3.61 8.23 6.45
N LEU A 115 2.41 8.79 6.32
CA LEU A 115 1.61 9.24 7.48
C LEU A 115 1.20 8.06 8.36
N ILE A 116 0.84 6.92 7.76
CA ILE A 116 0.55 5.68 8.50
C ILE A 116 1.80 5.17 9.21
N LYS A 117 2.93 5.06 8.48
CA LYS A 117 4.20 4.55 9.02
C LYS A 117 4.71 5.40 10.19
N LYS A 118 4.57 6.72 10.10
CA LYS A 118 4.92 7.66 11.17
C LYS A 118 3.95 7.62 12.36
N GLY A 119 2.84 6.90 12.27
CA GLY A 119 1.80 6.90 13.29
C GLY A 119 1.05 8.24 13.40
N THR A 120 1.13 9.10 12.40
CA THR A 120 0.39 10.38 12.35
C THR A 120 -1.10 10.15 12.20
N ILE A 121 -1.48 9.07 11.52
CA ILE A 121 -2.85 8.63 11.31
C ILE A 121 -2.97 7.12 11.54
N SER A 122 -4.15 6.67 11.97
CA SER A 122 -4.45 5.24 12.07
C SER A 122 -4.84 4.65 10.70
N GLY A 123 -4.75 3.33 10.54
CA GLY A 123 -5.19 2.66 9.31
C GLY A 123 -6.65 2.93 8.96
N LYS A 124 -7.53 3.09 9.97
CA LYS A 124 -8.93 3.45 9.76
C LYS A 124 -9.07 4.87 9.19
N ILE A 125 -8.34 5.82 9.77
CA ILE A 125 -8.33 7.21 9.28
C ILE A 125 -7.73 7.27 7.87
N ALA A 126 -6.70 6.48 7.60
CA ALA A 126 -6.07 6.41 6.29
C ALA A 126 -7.06 5.98 5.19
N LYS A 127 -7.97 5.03 5.46
CA LYS A 127 -9.02 4.65 4.51
C LYS A 127 -9.96 5.80 4.19
N THR A 128 -10.40 6.54 5.21
CA THR A 128 -11.24 7.73 4.99
C THR A 128 -10.50 8.81 4.19
N ILE A 129 -9.21 9.01 4.43
CA ILE A 129 -8.39 9.95 3.66
C ILE A 129 -8.25 9.47 2.21
N PHE A 130 -8.02 8.17 2.00
CA PHE A 130 -7.91 7.57 0.67
C PHE A 130 -9.19 7.77 -0.16
N GLU A 131 -10.36 7.57 0.45
CA GLU A 131 -11.64 7.86 -0.18
C GLU A 131 -11.75 9.34 -0.59
N LEU A 132 -11.33 10.27 0.27
CA LEU A 132 -11.34 11.70 -0.04
C LEU A 132 -10.31 12.09 -1.12
N MET A 133 -9.20 11.37 -1.22
CA MET A 133 -8.19 11.54 -2.27
C MET A 133 -8.73 11.11 -3.64
N SER A 134 -9.61 10.11 -3.68
CA SER A 134 -10.17 9.59 -4.94
C SER A 134 -11.06 10.60 -5.68
N ASP A 135 -11.41 11.73 -5.03
CA ASP A 135 -12.18 12.83 -5.61
C ASP A 135 -11.28 13.96 -6.15
N GLY A 136 -10.16 13.63 -6.80
CA GLY A 136 -9.32 14.59 -7.51
C GLY A 136 -7.88 14.72 -6.99
N ASP A 137 -7.24 13.60 -6.60
CA ASP A 137 -5.82 13.51 -6.20
C ASP A 137 -5.39 14.55 -5.16
N LYS A 138 -6.22 14.74 -4.14
CA LYS A 138 -5.97 15.69 -3.06
C LYS A 138 -4.78 15.24 -2.22
N ASP A 139 -3.99 16.21 -1.76
CA ASP A 139 -2.84 15.95 -0.89
C ASP A 139 -3.29 15.43 0.48
N PRO A 140 -2.87 14.22 0.90
CA PRO A 140 -3.30 13.61 2.16
C PRO A 140 -2.87 14.44 3.39
N GLU A 141 -1.74 15.15 3.34
CA GLU A 141 -1.29 16.00 4.45
C GLU A 141 -2.24 17.15 4.68
N LYS A 142 -2.72 17.79 3.59
CA LYS A 142 -3.73 18.86 3.66
C LYS A 142 -5.06 18.34 4.22
N ILE A 143 -5.52 17.17 3.75
CA ILE A 143 -6.75 16.55 4.28
C ILE A 143 -6.66 16.32 5.79
N VAL A 144 -5.49 15.81 6.26
CA VAL A 144 -5.25 15.58 7.69
C VAL A 144 -5.32 16.88 8.50
N GLU A 145 -4.76 17.98 7.96
CA GLU A 145 -4.77 19.29 8.64
C GLU A 145 -6.16 19.91 8.64
N GLU A 146 -6.80 19.99 7.49
CA GLU A 146 -8.14 20.61 7.33
C GLU A 146 -9.22 19.91 8.16
N LYS A 147 -9.15 18.58 8.24
CA LYS A 147 -10.14 17.78 8.98
C LYS A 147 -9.71 17.44 10.41
N GLY A 148 -8.56 17.89 10.85
CA GLY A 148 -8.03 17.61 12.20
C GLY A 148 -7.93 16.11 12.50
N LEU A 149 -7.47 15.31 11.51
CA LEU A 149 -7.42 13.85 11.58
C LEU A 149 -6.10 13.31 12.15
N LYS A 150 -5.26 14.15 12.72
CA LYS A 150 -4.03 13.69 13.40
C LYS A 150 -4.38 12.74 14.53
N GLN A 151 -3.63 11.66 14.61
CA GLN A 151 -3.79 10.69 15.70
C GLN A 151 -3.39 11.33 17.04
N GLN A 152 -4.23 11.17 18.04
CA GLN A 152 -3.93 11.59 19.40
C GLN A 152 -2.91 10.62 20.01
N SER A 153 -1.68 11.08 20.14
CA SER A 153 -0.56 10.31 20.70
C SER A 153 -0.02 10.99 21.97
N ASP A 154 -0.71 12.00 22.51
CA ASP A 154 -0.34 12.60 23.79
C ASP A 154 -0.75 11.64 24.94
N PRO A 155 0.23 11.06 25.65
CA PRO A 155 -0.05 10.13 26.74
C PRO A 155 -0.93 10.74 27.85
N LYS A 156 -0.77 12.04 28.14
CA LYS A 156 -1.53 12.71 29.20
C LYS A 156 -3.01 12.89 28.85
N GLU A 157 -3.31 13.18 27.58
CA GLU A 157 -4.71 13.26 27.11
C GLU A 157 -5.36 11.88 27.09
N LEU A 158 -4.63 10.87 26.60
CA LEU A 158 -5.11 9.49 26.61
C LEU A 158 -5.33 8.97 28.02
N GLU A 159 -4.45 9.28 28.96
CA GLU A 159 -4.63 8.93 30.38
C GLU A 159 -5.92 9.50 30.95
N LYS A 160 -6.24 10.76 30.71
CA LYS A 160 -7.51 11.37 31.17
C LYS A 160 -8.74 10.65 30.60
N ILE A 161 -8.71 10.31 29.33
CA ILE A 161 -9.82 9.56 28.71
C ILE A 161 -9.95 8.17 29.32
N ILE A 162 -8.82 7.49 29.54
CA ILE A 162 -8.78 6.16 30.15
C ILE A 162 -9.27 6.19 31.60
N ASP A 163 -8.81 7.16 32.37
CA ASP A 163 -9.25 7.32 33.78
C ASP A 163 -10.76 7.54 33.89
N LYS A 164 -11.30 8.37 32.99
CA LYS A 164 -12.75 8.59 32.94
C LYS A 164 -13.49 7.28 32.61
N ILE A 165 -13.04 6.53 31.63
CA ILE A 165 -13.68 5.27 31.23
C ILE A 165 -13.59 4.22 32.36
N ILE A 166 -12.46 4.13 33.05
CA ILE A 166 -12.27 3.23 34.21
C ILE A 166 -13.24 3.61 35.30
N SER A 167 -13.34 4.90 35.66
CA SER A 167 -14.22 5.40 36.72
C SER A 167 -15.73 5.21 36.40
N GLU A 168 -16.12 5.29 35.14
CA GLU A 168 -17.48 5.08 34.68
C GLU A 168 -17.89 3.58 34.61
N ASN A 169 -16.92 2.66 34.69
CA ASN A 169 -17.17 1.21 34.53
C ASN A 169 -16.57 0.35 35.66
N PRO A 170 -16.83 0.64 36.95
CA PRO A 170 -16.20 -0.06 38.07
C PRO A 170 -16.49 -1.56 38.09
N LYS A 171 -17.69 -2.00 37.72
CA LYS A 171 -18.08 -3.40 37.64
C LYS A 171 -17.24 -4.19 36.61
N ASN A 172 -16.94 -3.57 35.46
CA ASN A 172 -16.15 -4.20 34.43
C ASN A 172 -14.66 -4.27 34.83
N VAL A 173 -14.18 -3.32 35.61
CA VAL A 173 -12.82 -3.36 36.18
C VAL A 173 -12.69 -4.53 37.18
N GLU A 174 -13.65 -4.71 38.09
CA GLU A 174 -13.66 -5.85 39.02
C GLU A 174 -13.70 -7.18 38.30
N LEU A 175 -14.55 -7.30 37.26
CA LEU A 175 -14.65 -8.48 36.45
C LEU A 175 -13.35 -8.77 35.66
N TYR A 176 -12.66 -7.74 35.19
CA TYR A 176 -11.35 -7.91 34.55
C TYR A 176 -10.32 -8.41 35.54
N LYS A 177 -10.24 -7.80 36.71
CA LYS A 177 -9.35 -8.22 37.82
C LYS A 177 -9.65 -9.62 38.35
N SER A 178 -10.90 -10.11 38.19
CA SER A 178 -11.26 -11.49 38.50
C SER A 178 -10.90 -12.51 37.43
N GLY A 179 -10.17 -12.12 36.36
CA GLY A 179 -9.65 -13.01 35.33
C GLY A 179 -10.46 -13.05 34.02
N LYS A 180 -11.40 -12.13 33.81
CA LYS A 180 -12.15 -12.03 32.52
C LYS A 180 -11.39 -11.17 31.50
N ASP A 181 -10.33 -11.70 30.91
CA ASP A 181 -9.43 -10.99 29.97
C ASP A 181 -10.15 -10.40 28.75
N LYS A 182 -11.29 -10.94 28.33
CA LYS A 182 -12.10 -10.42 27.23
C LYS A 182 -12.56 -8.98 27.44
N LEU A 183 -12.65 -8.52 28.69
CA LEU A 183 -13.04 -7.16 29.02
C LEU A 183 -11.95 -6.12 28.71
N PHE A 184 -10.70 -6.53 28.53
CA PHE A 184 -9.66 -5.64 28.04
C PHE A 184 -10.05 -5.02 26.69
N GLY A 185 -10.56 -5.84 25.76
CA GLY A 185 -11.06 -5.39 24.46
C GLY A 185 -12.23 -4.40 24.57
N PHE A 186 -13.09 -4.55 25.58
CA PHE A 186 -14.15 -3.58 25.87
C PHE A 186 -13.58 -2.21 26.21
N PHE A 187 -12.59 -2.12 27.12
CA PHE A 187 -11.96 -0.85 27.50
C PHE A 187 -11.26 -0.19 26.31
N VAL A 188 -10.49 -0.98 25.50
CA VAL A 188 -9.87 -0.47 24.28
C VAL A 188 -10.93 0.10 23.33
N GLY A 189 -12.04 -0.62 23.12
CA GLY A 189 -13.15 -0.18 22.28
C GLY A 189 -13.78 1.13 22.76
N GLN A 190 -13.98 1.30 24.08
CA GLN A 190 -14.52 2.52 24.65
C GLN A 190 -13.57 3.72 24.47
N VAL A 191 -12.26 3.52 24.69
CA VAL A 191 -11.26 4.58 24.47
C VAL A 191 -11.21 4.99 23.00
N MET A 192 -11.23 4.02 22.08
CA MET A 192 -11.26 4.30 20.64
C MET A 192 -12.54 5.04 20.24
N LYS A 193 -13.69 4.70 20.80
CA LYS A 193 -14.97 5.39 20.56
C LYS A 193 -14.93 6.82 21.10
N SER A 194 -14.46 7.03 22.32
CA SER A 194 -14.39 8.34 22.96
C SER A 194 -13.39 9.29 22.28
N SER A 195 -12.33 8.76 21.68
CA SER A 195 -11.35 9.52 20.90
C SER A 195 -11.75 9.72 19.43
N GLY A 196 -12.95 9.27 19.01
CA GLY A 196 -13.37 9.31 17.60
C GLY A 196 -12.47 8.50 16.67
N GLY A 197 -11.82 7.46 17.18
CA GLY A 197 -10.86 6.63 16.42
C GLY A 197 -9.47 7.26 16.25
N LYS A 198 -9.21 8.38 16.92
CA LYS A 198 -7.94 9.12 16.82
C LYS A 198 -6.86 8.65 17.82
N ALA A 199 -7.23 7.89 18.87
CA ALA A 199 -6.27 7.37 19.83
C ALA A 199 -5.29 6.38 19.18
N ASN A 200 -4.01 6.41 19.61
CA ASN A 200 -3.03 5.41 19.19
C ASN A 200 -3.30 4.09 19.94
N PRO A 201 -3.68 2.99 19.24
CA PRO A 201 -4.05 1.74 19.87
C PRO A 201 -2.93 1.12 20.71
N GLN A 202 -1.66 1.30 20.31
CA GLN A 202 -0.52 0.76 21.05
C GLN A 202 -0.37 1.47 22.39
N LEU A 203 -0.40 2.81 22.39
CA LEU A 203 -0.36 3.61 23.64
C LEU A 203 -1.57 3.34 24.53
N VAL A 204 -2.76 3.21 23.94
CA VAL A 204 -3.98 2.85 24.69
C VAL A 204 -3.79 1.51 25.39
N ASN A 205 -3.28 0.50 24.70
CA ASN A 205 -3.03 -0.82 25.28
C ASN A 205 -1.98 -0.76 26.40
N GLU A 206 -0.91 -0.01 26.22
CA GLU A 206 0.13 0.15 27.25
C GLU A 206 -0.40 0.85 28.52
N ILE A 207 -1.14 1.94 28.34
CA ILE A 207 -1.70 2.69 29.47
C ILE A 207 -2.79 1.88 30.18
N LEU A 208 -3.69 1.22 29.45
CA LEU A 208 -4.71 0.36 30.02
C LEU A 208 -4.11 -0.81 30.82
N LYS A 209 -3.07 -1.47 30.29
CA LYS A 209 -2.36 -2.53 31.04
C LYS A 209 -1.75 -2.01 32.35
N LYS A 210 -1.18 -0.81 32.35
CA LYS A 210 -0.61 -0.21 33.56
C LYS A 210 -1.67 0.17 34.60
N LYS A 211 -2.87 0.56 34.17
CA LYS A 211 -3.91 1.06 35.08
C LYS A 211 -4.89 -0.01 35.55
N LEU A 212 -5.06 -1.11 34.82
CA LEU A 212 -5.95 -2.21 35.16
C LEU A 212 -5.25 -3.32 35.95
N ASN A 213 -3.92 -3.45 35.83
CA ASN A 213 -3.13 -4.31 36.72
C ASN A 213 -2.82 -3.60 38.01
#